data_140b397c97313c75f9a5059112db0277
#
_entry.id   140b397c97313c75f9a5059112db0277
#
_cell.length_a   1.000
_cell.length_b   1.000
_cell.length_c   1.000
_cell.angle_alpha   90.00
_cell.angle_beta   90.00
_cell.angle_gamma   90.00
#
_symmetry.space_group_name_H-M   'P 1'
#
loop_
_entity.id
_entity.type
_entity.pdbx_description
1 polymer ?
#
loop_
_entity_poly.entity_id
_entity_poly.type
_entity_poly.pdbx_seq_one_letter_code
_entity_poly.pdbx_strand_id
1 'polypeptide(L)'
;MTGRQFYDWQTAGGADDVMRMVDALERAELHWCAIGGIAVNHWAAEPMVTRDVDFVVAVDEIDRAVAVLEAVGFKAERHDWSVNFSGRSQVSLQLSTEDFYRDFTSRAVPADVHGILLRVASLEDTLAGKIKAWRTPERRPSKVIKDLGDVARLIETHPELLASLPSDVHQALHR
;
A
#
# COMPACT_ATOMS: atom_id res chain seq x y z
N MET A 1 22.66 -9.34 -6.40
CA MET A 1 21.58 -8.36 -6.65
C MET A 1 20.88 -8.09 -5.32
N THR A 2 20.67 -6.82 -4.97
CA THR A 2 19.94 -6.44 -3.76
C THR A 2 18.42 -6.44 -4.02
N GLY A 3 17.59 -6.47 -2.95
CA GLY A 3 16.13 -6.35 -3.09
C GLY A 3 15.71 -5.09 -3.82
N ARG A 4 16.37 -3.95 -3.55
CA ARG A 4 16.15 -2.68 -4.27
C ARG A 4 16.48 -2.80 -5.77
N GLN A 5 17.62 -3.38 -6.12
CA GLN A 5 18.01 -3.56 -7.52
C GLN A 5 17.03 -4.47 -8.27
N PHE A 6 16.54 -5.52 -7.61
CA PHE A 6 15.54 -6.41 -8.18
C PHE A 6 14.20 -5.69 -8.40
N TYR A 7 13.74 -4.95 -7.41
CA TYR A 7 12.52 -4.15 -7.52
C TYR A 7 12.63 -3.10 -8.62
N ASP A 8 13.76 -2.40 -8.68
CA ASP A 8 14.03 -1.37 -9.68
C ASP A 8 14.03 -1.94 -11.10
N TRP A 9 14.64 -3.09 -11.30
CA TRP A 9 14.61 -3.80 -12.58
C TRP A 9 13.20 -4.23 -12.97
N GLN A 10 12.39 -4.74 -12.04
CA GLN A 10 11.01 -5.18 -12.30
C GLN A 10 10.04 -4.02 -12.57
N THR A 11 10.36 -2.81 -12.11
CA THR A 11 9.49 -1.64 -12.18
C THR A 11 10.00 -0.55 -13.13
N ALA A 12 11.08 -0.81 -13.84
CA ALA A 12 11.72 0.15 -14.76
C ALA A 12 12.07 1.50 -14.08
N GLY A 13 12.81 1.43 -12.97
CA GLY A 13 13.25 2.60 -12.19
C GLY A 13 12.28 3.01 -11.08
N GLY A 14 11.40 2.11 -10.67
CA GLY A 14 10.38 2.41 -9.68
C GLY A 14 10.91 2.72 -8.28
N ALA A 15 12.06 2.18 -7.91
CA ALA A 15 12.67 2.47 -6.63
C ALA A 15 12.95 3.97 -6.45
N ASP A 16 13.40 4.66 -7.48
CA ASP A 16 13.68 6.10 -7.43
C ASP A 16 12.39 6.92 -7.26
N ASP A 17 11.31 6.56 -7.93
CA ASP A 17 10.01 7.22 -7.76
C ASP A 17 9.45 7.01 -6.35
N VAL A 18 9.50 5.77 -5.82
CA VAL A 18 9.05 5.50 -4.45
C VAL A 18 9.89 6.25 -3.42
N MET A 19 11.22 6.26 -3.56
CA MET A 19 12.10 6.99 -2.65
C MET A 19 11.84 8.50 -2.71
N ARG A 20 11.63 9.05 -3.91
CA ARG A 20 11.30 10.48 -4.07
C ARG A 20 9.96 10.84 -3.41
N MET A 21 8.95 9.96 -3.49
CA MET A 21 7.70 10.10 -2.74
C MET A 21 7.95 10.09 -1.24
N VAL A 22 8.64 9.08 -0.72
CA VAL A 22 8.96 8.94 0.71
C VAL A 22 9.68 10.17 1.22
N ASP A 23 10.77 10.58 0.55
CA ASP A 23 11.55 11.76 0.92
C ASP A 23 10.72 13.05 0.95
N ALA A 24 9.81 13.22 -0.01
CA ALA A 24 8.95 14.40 -0.07
C ALA A 24 7.95 14.45 1.08
N LEU A 25 7.29 13.31 1.38
CA LEU A 25 6.33 13.21 2.48
C LEU A 25 7.00 13.38 3.85
N GLU A 26 8.17 12.74 4.06
CA GLU A 26 8.94 12.85 5.30
C GLU A 26 9.48 14.27 5.54
N ARG A 27 10.05 14.92 4.52
CA ARG A 27 10.54 16.31 4.64
C ARG A 27 9.44 17.32 4.91
N ALA A 28 8.24 17.04 4.43
CA ALA A 28 7.05 17.85 4.70
C ALA A 28 6.41 17.51 6.06
N GLU A 29 6.98 16.55 6.82
CA GLU A 29 6.48 16.09 8.12
C GLU A 29 5.00 15.67 8.06
N LEU A 30 4.61 15.00 6.97
CA LEU A 30 3.25 14.50 6.80
C LEU A 30 3.04 13.18 7.53
N HIS A 31 1.85 13.00 8.09
CA HIS A 31 1.43 11.73 8.69
C HIS A 31 0.93 10.81 7.58
N TRP A 32 1.71 9.81 7.23
CA TRP A 32 1.42 8.93 6.10
C TRP A 32 1.82 7.47 6.37
N CYS A 33 1.26 6.55 5.60
CA CYS A 33 1.78 5.18 5.51
C CYS A 33 1.41 4.53 4.18
N ALA A 34 2.25 3.60 3.73
CA ALA A 34 1.92 2.68 2.65
C ALA A 34 0.91 1.65 3.13
N ILE A 35 0.00 1.29 2.24
CA ILE A 35 -1.04 0.28 2.42
C ILE A 35 -0.95 -0.76 1.30
N GLY A 36 -1.94 -1.62 1.15
CA GLY A 36 -2.04 -2.52 0.00
C GLY A 36 -0.88 -3.50 -0.12
N GLY A 37 -0.41 -3.73 -1.33
CA GLY A 37 0.63 -4.74 -1.62
C GLY A 37 1.98 -4.48 -0.96
N ILE A 38 2.35 -3.23 -0.79
CA ILE A 38 3.61 -2.85 -0.10
C ILE A 38 3.55 -3.22 1.38
N ALA A 39 2.43 -2.93 2.06
CA ALA A 39 2.25 -3.29 3.46
C ALA A 39 2.21 -4.83 3.64
N VAL A 40 1.52 -5.55 2.74
CA VAL A 40 1.53 -7.03 2.75
C VAL A 40 2.95 -7.58 2.62
N ASN A 41 3.78 -7.00 1.76
CA ASN A 41 5.17 -7.44 1.57
C ASN A 41 6.06 -7.24 2.80
N HIS A 42 5.71 -6.29 3.68
CA HIS A 42 6.37 -6.16 4.97
C HIS A 42 5.98 -7.29 5.93
N TRP A 43 4.68 -7.60 6.00
CA TRP A 43 4.14 -8.53 6.99
C TRP A 43 4.18 -10.00 6.57
N ALA A 44 4.17 -10.30 5.27
CA ALA A 44 4.22 -11.67 4.76
C ALA A 44 5.67 -12.17 4.63
N ALA A 45 5.87 -13.48 4.81
CA ALA A 45 7.20 -14.10 4.76
C ALA A 45 7.87 -13.97 3.38
N GLU A 46 7.06 -14.04 2.30
CA GLU A 46 7.57 -13.99 0.92
C GLU A 46 7.06 -12.72 0.22
N PRO A 47 7.95 -11.76 -0.09
CA PRO A 47 7.54 -10.55 -0.79
C PRO A 47 7.21 -10.83 -2.27
N MET A 48 6.20 -10.14 -2.78
CA MET A 48 5.83 -10.14 -4.19
C MET A 48 6.04 -8.75 -4.79
N VAL A 49 6.65 -8.68 -5.98
CA VAL A 49 6.81 -7.40 -6.68
C VAL A 49 5.45 -6.83 -7.05
N THR A 50 5.22 -5.55 -6.72
CA THR A 50 4.05 -4.79 -7.12
C THR A 50 4.46 -3.48 -7.78
N ARG A 51 3.75 -3.10 -8.85
CA ARG A 51 3.91 -1.81 -9.52
C ARG A 51 3.00 -0.75 -8.93
N ASP A 52 1.97 -1.17 -8.20
CA ASP A 52 1.04 -0.26 -7.53
C ASP A 52 1.58 0.00 -6.11
N VAL A 53 1.77 1.25 -5.78
CA VAL A 53 2.14 1.71 -4.43
C VAL A 53 0.98 2.53 -3.89
N ASP A 54 0.18 1.90 -3.07
CA ASP A 54 -0.96 2.51 -2.42
C ASP A 54 -0.51 3.12 -1.07
N PHE A 55 -0.93 4.34 -0.79
CA PHE A 55 -0.63 5.02 0.47
C PHE A 55 -1.78 5.91 0.92
N VAL A 56 -1.73 6.31 2.16
CA VAL A 56 -2.67 7.23 2.79
C VAL A 56 -1.93 8.29 3.58
N VAL A 57 -2.55 9.44 3.74
CA VAL A 57 -2.10 10.52 4.64
C VAL A 57 -3.23 10.87 5.61
N ALA A 58 -2.92 11.61 6.66
CA ALA A 58 -3.96 12.17 7.52
C ALA A 58 -4.96 12.99 6.69
N VAL A 59 -6.26 12.91 7.04
CA VAL A 59 -7.35 13.44 6.20
C VAL A 59 -7.19 14.94 5.91
N ASP A 60 -6.74 15.71 6.87
CA ASP A 60 -6.50 17.15 6.77
C ASP A 60 -5.21 17.51 6.01
N GLU A 61 -4.39 16.52 5.66
CA GLU A 61 -3.13 16.70 4.96
C GLU A 61 -3.18 16.31 3.47
N ILE A 62 -4.32 15.85 2.94
CA ILE A 62 -4.45 15.35 1.57
C ILE A 62 -4.02 16.39 0.54
N ASP A 63 -4.52 17.61 0.60
CA ASP A 63 -4.18 18.65 -0.36
C ASP A 63 -2.72 19.08 -0.26
N ARG A 64 -2.17 19.09 0.96
CA ARG A 64 -0.75 19.36 1.19
C ARG A 64 0.13 18.25 0.61
N ALA A 65 -0.26 16.98 0.77
CA ALA A 65 0.45 15.84 0.17
C ALA A 65 0.47 15.93 -1.36
N VAL A 66 -0.66 16.27 -1.98
CA VAL A 66 -0.72 16.48 -3.44
C VAL A 66 0.23 17.57 -3.88
N ALA A 67 0.21 18.75 -3.24
CA ALA A 67 1.09 19.86 -3.59
C ALA A 67 2.58 19.50 -3.41
N VAL A 68 2.93 18.78 -2.34
CA VAL A 68 4.31 18.33 -2.07
C VAL A 68 4.80 17.37 -3.14
N LEU A 69 3.96 16.41 -3.56
CA LEU A 69 4.35 15.45 -4.60
C LEU A 69 4.43 16.10 -5.99
N GLU A 70 3.54 17.02 -6.32
CA GLU A 70 3.65 17.79 -7.57
C GLU A 70 4.92 18.63 -7.60
N ALA A 71 5.32 19.24 -6.48
CA ALA A 71 6.52 20.05 -6.37
C ALA A 71 7.82 19.25 -6.64
N VAL A 72 7.82 17.93 -6.38
CA VAL A 72 8.95 17.05 -6.70
C VAL A 72 8.80 16.34 -8.05
N GLY A 73 7.86 16.77 -8.89
CA GLY A 73 7.74 16.38 -10.28
C GLY A 73 6.83 15.20 -10.58
N PHE A 74 5.94 14.82 -9.65
CA PHE A 74 4.84 13.92 -9.97
C PHE A 74 3.69 14.66 -10.63
N LYS A 75 2.98 13.98 -11.53
CA LYS A 75 1.74 14.47 -12.13
C LYS A 75 0.57 13.84 -11.40
N ALA A 76 -0.28 14.66 -10.77
CA ALA A 76 -1.45 14.22 -10.05
C ALA A 76 -2.69 14.15 -10.95
N GLU A 77 -3.51 13.11 -10.76
CA GLU A 77 -4.82 12.94 -11.36
C GLU A 77 -5.82 12.56 -10.26
N ARG A 78 -6.81 13.43 -10.03
CA ARG A 78 -7.82 13.25 -8.98
C ARG A 78 -8.99 12.41 -9.47
N HIS A 79 -9.43 11.49 -8.63
CA HIS A 79 -10.64 10.67 -8.78
C HIS A 79 -11.51 10.83 -7.52
N ASP A 80 -12.71 10.25 -7.51
CA ASP A 80 -13.66 10.40 -6.39
C ASP A 80 -13.08 9.96 -5.04
N TRP A 81 -12.29 8.88 -5.03
CA TRP A 81 -11.76 8.26 -3.80
C TRP A 81 -10.23 8.09 -3.79
N SER A 82 -9.56 8.69 -4.74
CA SER A 82 -8.11 8.61 -4.83
C SER A 82 -7.49 9.75 -5.62
N VAL A 83 -6.19 9.93 -5.42
CA VAL A 83 -5.34 10.72 -6.30
C VAL A 83 -4.23 9.82 -6.82
N ASN A 84 -4.14 9.68 -8.13
CA ASN A 84 -3.09 8.91 -8.78
C ASN A 84 -1.94 9.83 -9.16
N PHE A 85 -0.71 9.34 -8.95
CA PHE A 85 0.50 10.09 -9.32
C PHE A 85 1.32 9.25 -10.29
N SER A 86 1.76 9.87 -11.36
CA SER A 86 2.73 9.32 -12.30
C SER A 86 4.05 10.06 -12.19
N GLY A 87 5.13 9.30 -12.12
CA GLY A 87 6.50 9.79 -12.07
C GLY A 87 7.27 9.50 -13.36
N ARG A 88 8.53 9.08 -13.21
CA ARG A 88 9.43 8.76 -14.33
C ARG A 88 9.46 7.29 -14.69
N SER A 89 9.00 6.42 -13.79
CA SER A 89 8.99 4.96 -13.93
C SER A 89 7.62 4.42 -14.31
N GLN A 90 7.48 3.10 -14.31
CA GLN A 90 6.21 2.41 -14.50
C GLN A 90 5.45 2.14 -13.19
N VAL A 91 5.94 2.66 -12.06
CA VAL A 91 5.23 2.59 -10.78
C VAL A 91 4.05 3.56 -10.80
N SER A 92 2.89 3.07 -10.37
CA SER A 92 1.71 3.88 -10.09
C SER A 92 1.64 4.14 -8.60
N LEU A 93 1.67 5.40 -8.20
CA LEU A 93 1.44 5.82 -6.83
C LEU A 93 -0.02 6.22 -6.67
N GLN A 94 -0.71 5.68 -5.68
CA GLN A 94 -2.11 5.99 -5.43
C GLN A 94 -2.32 6.40 -3.98
N LEU A 95 -2.72 7.65 -3.77
CA LEU A 95 -3.20 8.16 -2.50
C LEU A 95 -4.69 7.85 -2.38
N SER A 96 -5.09 6.99 -1.44
CA SER A 96 -6.50 6.79 -1.13
C SER A 96 -7.02 7.93 -0.26
N THR A 97 -8.20 8.44 -0.60
CA THR A 97 -8.90 9.50 0.13
C THR A 97 -10.14 8.98 0.87
N GLU A 98 -10.31 7.66 0.94
CA GLU A 98 -11.43 7.03 1.60
C GLU A 98 -11.32 7.14 3.13
N ASP A 99 -12.42 7.51 3.78
CA ASP A 99 -12.51 7.66 5.24
C ASP A 99 -12.18 6.38 6.03
N PHE A 100 -12.31 5.22 5.40
CA PHE A 100 -11.93 3.93 5.98
C PHE A 100 -10.49 3.90 6.50
N TYR A 101 -9.57 4.62 5.86
CA TYR A 101 -8.15 4.62 6.19
C TYR A 101 -7.72 5.73 7.17
N ARG A 102 -8.67 6.52 7.68
CA ARG A 102 -8.46 7.71 8.51
C ARG A 102 -7.42 7.51 9.63
N ASP A 103 -7.50 6.41 10.36
CA ASP A 103 -6.68 6.17 11.55
C ASP A 103 -5.43 5.32 11.26
N PHE A 104 -5.19 4.90 10.01
CA PHE A 104 -4.07 4.01 9.67
C PHE A 104 -2.72 4.67 9.94
N THR A 105 -2.59 5.95 9.64
CA THR A 105 -1.33 6.68 9.80
C THR A 105 -0.85 6.74 11.26
N SER A 106 -1.78 6.77 12.22
CA SER A 106 -1.46 6.84 13.66
C SER A 106 -0.88 5.52 14.20
N ARG A 107 -1.14 4.40 13.53
CA ARG A 107 -0.68 3.06 13.89
C ARG A 107 0.43 2.53 12.97
N ALA A 108 0.90 3.38 12.05
CA ALA A 108 1.92 3.01 11.09
C ALA A 108 3.25 2.69 11.75
N VAL A 109 3.95 1.69 11.20
CA VAL A 109 5.26 1.26 11.68
C VAL A 109 6.34 1.51 10.63
N PRO A 110 7.61 1.74 11.03
CA PRO A 110 8.72 1.79 10.09
C PRO A 110 8.99 0.39 9.52
N ALA A 111 9.34 0.33 8.25
CA ALA A 111 9.58 -0.91 7.53
C ALA A 111 10.67 -0.75 6.48
N ASP A 112 11.37 -1.85 6.17
CA ASP A 112 12.18 -1.99 4.97
C ASP A 112 11.44 -2.89 3.99
N VAL A 113 10.99 -2.32 2.88
CA VAL A 113 10.29 -3.07 1.83
C VAL A 113 11.06 -2.91 0.52
N HIS A 114 11.54 -4.01 -0.03
CA HIS A 114 12.38 -4.03 -1.24
C HIS A 114 13.67 -3.19 -1.11
N GLY A 115 14.23 -3.04 0.10
CA GLY A 115 15.39 -2.20 0.37
C GLY A 115 15.09 -0.69 0.40
N ILE A 116 13.84 -0.31 0.55
CA ILE A 116 13.39 1.06 0.72
C ILE A 116 12.80 1.21 2.13
N LEU A 117 13.37 2.13 2.90
CA LEU A 117 12.84 2.48 4.22
C LEU A 117 11.62 3.38 4.06
N LEU A 118 10.51 2.96 4.63
CA LEU A 118 9.23 3.68 4.56
C LEU A 118 8.36 3.35 5.79
N ARG A 119 7.15 3.87 5.82
CA ARG A 119 6.16 3.57 6.85
C ARG A 119 5.07 2.70 6.25
N VAL A 120 4.63 1.67 6.95
CA VAL A 120 3.53 0.79 6.51
C VAL A 120 2.41 0.77 7.55
N ALA A 121 1.21 0.51 7.10
CA ALA A 121 0.07 0.25 7.99
C ALA A 121 0.38 -0.91 8.95
N SER A 122 -0.20 -0.91 10.14
CA SER A 122 -0.10 -2.04 11.09
C SER A 122 -0.55 -3.35 10.45
N LEU A 123 -0.22 -4.47 11.08
CA LEU A 123 -0.63 -5.79 10.60
C LEU A 123 -2.15 -5.90 10.50
N GLU A 124 -2.86 -5.47 11.54
CA GLU A 124 -4.31 -5.50 11.61
C GLU A 124 -4.96 -4.59 10.57
N ASP A 125 -4.42 -3.38 10.38
CA ASP A 125 -4.89 -2.44 9.37
C ASP A 125 -4.63 -2.96 7.95
N THR A 126 -3.49 -3.61 7.72
CA THR A 126 -3.15 -4.24 6.45
C THR A 126 -4.14 -5.34 6.12
N LEU A 127 -4.46 -6.22 7.08
CA LEU A 127 -5.49 -7.25 6.93
C LEU A 127 -6.86 -6.63 6.64
N ALA A 128 -7.28 -5.65 7.43
CA ALA A 128 -8.57 -4.97 7.26
C ALA A 128 -8.68 -4.31 5.88
N GLY A 129 -7.63 -3.66 5.41
CA GLY A 129 -7.57 -3.06 4.07
C GLY A 129 -7.70 -4.08 2.95
N LYS A 130 -7.08 -5.26 3.09
CA LYS A 130 -7.19 -6.35 2.12
C LYS A 130 -8.58 -6.98 2.10
N ILE A 131 -9.19 -7.18 3.25
CA ILE A 131 -10.58 -7.68 3.36
C ILE A 131 -11.55 -6.69 2.73
N LYS A 132 -11.40 -5.37 3.02
CA LYS A 132 -12.19 -4.33 2.37
C LYS A 132 -12.05 -4.37 0.86
N ALA A 133 -10.83 -4.45 0.35
CA ALA A 133 -10.57 -4.49 -1.09
C ALA A 133 -11.20 -5.75 -1.74
N TRP A 134 -11.08 -6.91 -1.11
CA TRP A 134 -11.70 -8.15 -1.56
C TRP A 134 -13.23 -8.06 -1.64
N ARG A 135 -13.86 -7.38 -0.68
CA ARG A 135 -15.32 -7.17 -0.64
C ARG A 135 -15.83 -6.05 -1.55
N THR A 136 -14.94 -5.29 -2.20
CA THR A 136 -15.36 -4.16 -3.05
C THR A 136 -16.19 -4.67 -4.23
N PRO A 137 -17.44 -4.19 -4.41
CA PRO A 137 -18.29 -4.55 -5.56
C PRO A 137 -17.60 -4.19 -6.89
N GLU A 138 -17.93 -4.96 -7.94
CA GLU A 138 -17.45 -4.71 -9.31
C GLU A 138 -15.92 -4.72 -9.50
N ARG A 139 -15.18 -5.19 -8.50
CA ARG A 139 -13.74 -5.34 -8.59
C ARG A 139 -13.38 -6.42 -9.62
N ARG A 140 -12.37 -6.17 -10.45
CA ARG A 140 -11.92 -7.14 -11.46
C ARG A 140 -11.57 -8.49 -10.81
N PRO A 141 -11.97 -9.64 -11.41
CA PRO A 141 -11.75 -10.96 -10.82
C PRO A 141 -10.30 -11.23 -10.41
N SER A 142 -9.32 -10.84 -11.22
CA SER A 142 -7.90 -11.01 -10.91
C SER A 142 -7.47 -10.22 -9.66
N LYS A 143 -8.05 -9.06 -9.40
CA LYS A 143 -7.78 -8.26 -8.18
C LYS A 143 -8.46 -8.90 -6.96
N VAL A 144 -9.66 -9.46 -7.10
CA VAL A 144 -10.37 -10.19 -6.04
C VAL A 144 -9.54 -11.39 -5.59
N ILE A 145 -9.05 -12.20 -6.53
CA ILE A 145 -8.20 -13.37 -6.25
C ILE A 145 -6.89 -12.92 -5.59
N LYS A 146 -6.27 -11.85 -6.09
CA LYS A 146 -5.04 -11.30 -5.51
C LYS A 146 -5.25 -10.84 -4.07
N ASP A 147 -6.33 -10.11 -3.79
CA ASP A 147 -6.59 -9.59 -2.45
C ASP A 147 -6.86 -10.74 -1.46
N LEU A 148 -7.59 -11.79 -1.86
CA LEU A 148 -7.77 -13.00 -1.05
C LEU A 148 -6.45 -13.75 -0.85
N GLY A 149 -5.62 -13.85 -1.87
CA GLY A 149 -4.27 -14.42 -1.78
C GLY A 149 -3.37 -13.63 -0.82
N ASP A 150 -3.47 -12.30 -0.81
CA ASP A 150 -2.75 -11.46 0.14
C ASP A 150 -3.23 -11.70 1.58
N VAL A 151 -4.52 -11.90 1.81
CA VAL A 151 -5.06 -12.31 3.12
C VAL A 151 -4.48 -13.67 3.53
N ALA A 152 -4.45 -14.64 2.62
CA ALA A 152 -3.87 -15.96 2.89
C ALA A 152 -2.39 -15.87 3.30
N ARG A 153 -1.58 -15.08 2.58
CA ARG A 153 -0.16 -14.85 2.89
C ARG A 153 0.06 -14.24 4.28
N LEU A 154 -0.79 -13.28 4.68
CA LEU A 154 -0.74 -12.69 6.02
C LEU A 154 -1.01 -13.74 7.09
N ILE A 155 -2.04 -14.57 6.91
CA ILE A 155 -2.45 -15.61 7.87
C ILE A 155 -1.41 -16.74 7.97
N GLU A 156 -0.81 -17.14 6.86
CA GLU A 156 0.27 -18.14 6.84
C GLU A 156 1.48 -17.68 7.66
N THR A 157 1.76 -16.38 7.66
CA THR A 157 2.84 -15.78 8.45
C THR A 157 2.40 -15.46 9.88
N HIS A 158 1.14 -15.07 10.08
CA HIS A 158 0.55 -14.63 11.34
C HIS A 158 -0.73 -15.42 11.66
N PRO A 159 -0.61 -16.71 12.09
CA PRO A 159 -1.78 -17.58 12.32
C PRO A 159 -2.77 -17.08 13.39
N GLU A 160 -2.30 -16.21 14.29
CA GLU A 160 -3.13 -15.57 15.31
C GLU A 160 -4.27 -14.73 14.71
N LEU A 161 -4.11 -14.25 13.49
CA LEU A 161 -5.13 -13.48 12.78
C LEU A 161 -6.38 -14.30 12.42
N LEU A 162 -6.28 -15.63 12.36
CA LEU A 162 -7.42 -16.52 12.08
C LEU A 162 -8.61 -16.28 13.02
N ALA A 163 -8.34 -15.98 14.28
CA ALA A 163 -9.39 -15.76 15.29
C ALA A 163 -10.19 -14.46 15.04
N SER A 164 -9.63 -13.50 14.31
CA SER A 164 -10.24 -12.19 14.00
C SER A 164 -10.89 -12.14 12.61
N LEU A 165 -10.76 -13.21 11.80
CA LEU A 165 -11.32 -13.22 10.46
C LEU A 165 -12.85 -13.25 10.46
N PRO A 166 -13.48 -12.42 9.62
CA PRO A 166 -14.91 -12.58 9.33
C PRO A 166 -15.22 -13.94 8.70
N SER A 167 -16.42 -14.46 8.98
CA SER A 167 -16.84 -15.80 8.54
C SER A 167 -16.84 -15.99 7.02
N ASP A 168 -17.20 -14.97 6.26
CA ASP A 168 -17.18 -15.00 4.79
C ASP A 168 -15.76 -15.14 4.23
N VAL A 169 -14.79 -14.44 4.84
CA VAL A 169 -13.37 -14.53 4.47
C VAL A 169 -12.83 -15.91 4.82
N HIS A 170 -13.14 -16.40 6.01
CA HIS A 170 -12.74 -17.74 6.46
C HIS A 170 -13.27 -18.81 5.51
N GLN A 171 -14.54 -18.74 5.10
CA GLN A 171 -15.13 -19.67 4.12
C GLN A 171 -14.47 -19.56 2.73
N ALA A 172 -14.12 -18.34 2.29
CA ALA A 172 -13.49 -18.15 1.00
C ALA A 172 -12.08 -18.76 0.92
N LEU A 173 -11.33 -18.75 2.02
CA LEU A 173 -9.99 -19.34 2.09
C LEU A 173 -9.97 -20.88 2.10
N HIS A 174 -11.10 -21.53 2.40
CA HIS A 174 -11.22 -22.98 2.50
C HIS A 174 -11.98 -23.63 1.33
N ARG A 175 -12.30 -22.85 0.29
CA ARG A 175 -12.91 -23.33 -0.96
C ARG A 175 -11.87 -23.55 -2.05
#